data_2affe2fa4f254b9f8bd7cff78213b446
#
_entry.id   2affe2fa4f254b9f8bd7cff78213b446
#
_cell.length_a   1.000
_cell.length_b   1.000
_cell.length_c   1.000
_cell.angle_alpha   90.00
_cell.angle_beta   90.00
_cell.angle_gamma   90.00
#
_symmetry.space_group_name_H-M   'P 1'
#
loop_
_entity.id
_entity.type
_entity.pdbx_description
1 polymer ?
#
loop_
_entity_poly.entity_id
_entity_poly.type
_entity_poly.pdbx_seq_one_letter_code
_entity_poly.pdbx_strand_id
1 'polypeptide(L)'
;LMSSKELKCRALDKYLGEEVLASSNVISALTLAFINCFREVVEEGESKVAEKESKVIENFVSYFNSIASEKIMLAYDCSRVRGLLEESRRHVVEVYEKARSIFGSSFLIVGRLESRLLAHTRSPTLPLDISLAWDPVLNLPYIPASTVKGVVRAYLTMNNVTVEGLSVDDLLGKARKSEHEAGELAHVGYIVFFDAYPVGCERTLVEPDVITPHYSEVEGRVDETSVKPRPIVFPTIAPGTTIYFPVAVNVNLARRLKEKGKVAKLAEGNTVNEILEHVQRALEMGIGAKTSIGYGRVKITGRIICR
;
A
#
# COMPACT_ATOMS: atom_id res chain seq x y z
N LEU A 1 7.99 33.98 4.30
CA LEU A 1 8.53 32.66 4.64
C LEU A 1 8.70 32.65 6.16
N MET A 2 7.71 32.10 6.88
CA MET A 2 7.93 31.72 8.27
C MET A 2 9.07 30.70 8.28
N SER A 3 10.11 30.95 9.04
CA SER A 3 11.19 30.01 9.17
C SER A 3 10.67 28.77 9.92
N SER A 4 11.20 27.58 9.62
CA SER A 4 10.85 26.32 10.29
C SER A 4 11.03 26.34 11.82
N LYS A 5 11.55 27.45 12.38
CA LYS A 5 11.72 27.70 13.81
C LYS A 5 10.47 28.24 14.52
N GLU A 6 9.42 28.65 13.79
CA GLU A 6 8.26 29.36 14.38
C GLU A 6 7.04 28.47 14.63
N LEU A 7 6.97 27.28 14.04
CA LEU A 7 5.89 26.31 14.30
C LEU A 7 6.34 25.29 15.36
N LYS A 8 6.52 25.74 16.60
CA LYS A 8 6.72 24.82 17.73
C LYS A 8 5.38 24.35 18.25
N CYS A 9 5.01 23.12 17.90
CA CYS A 9 3.85 22.47 18.48
C CYS A 9 4.26 21.49 19.59
N ARG A 10 3.79 21.70 20.81
CA ARG A 10 4.06 20.83 21.97
C ARG A 10 3.45 19.43 21.80
N ALA A 11 2.37 19.31 21.05
CA ALA A 11 1.72 18.04 20.79
C ALA A 11 2.58 17.09 19.94
N LEU A 12 3.49 17.60 19.09
CA LEU A 12 4.41 16.74 18.34
C LEU A 12 5.31 15.93 19.27
N ASP A 13 5.95 16.57 20.24
CA ASP A 13 6.83 15.87 21.18
C ASP A 13 6.03 14.92 22.09
N LYS A 14 4.81 15.32 22.48
CA LYS A 14 3.93 14.53 23.34
C LYS A 14 3.43 13.26 22.67
N TYR A 15 3.03 13.31 21.40
CA TYR A 15 2.37 12.18 20.71
C TYR A 15 3.26 11.49 19.68
N LEU A 16 4.30 12.16 19.17
CA LEU A 16 5.23 11.61 18.18
C LEU A 16 6.64 11.39 18.73
N GLY A 17 6.81 11.40 20.05
CA GLY A 17 8.06 10.95 20.66
C GLY A 17 8.33 9.49 20.32
N GLU A 18 9.60 9.12 20.13
CA GLU A 18 10.01 7.77 19.70
C GLU A 18 9.43 6.65 20.58
N GLU A 19 9.45 6.82 21.90
CA GLU A 19 8.91 5.84 22.85
C GLU A 19 7.39 5.73 22.77
N VAL A 20 6.72 6.85 22.53
CA VAL A 20 5.25 6.89 22.38
C VAL A 20 4.84 6.17 21.09
N LEU A 21 5.47 6.47 19.97
CA LEU A 21 5.18 5.81 18.70
C LEU A 21 5.53 4.31 18.72
N ALA A 22 6.59 3.92 19.41
CA ALA A 22 6.97 2.52 19.55
C ALA A 22 5.97 1.70 20.40
N SER A 23 5.26 2.35 21.32
CA SER A 23 4.33 1.69 22.27
C SER A 23 2.85 1.95 21.98
N SER A 24 2.52 2.81 21.02
CA SER A 24 1.15 3.18 20.67
C SER A 24 0.79 2.88 19.22
N ASN A 25 -0.51 2.93 18.91
CA ASN A 25 -0.98 2.85 17.54
C ASN A 25 -0.64 4.14 16.79
N VAL A 26 0.10 4.01 15.67
CA VAL A 26 0.58 5.14 14.86
C VAL A 26 -0.57 6.00 14.33
N ILE A 27 -1.69 5.40 13.91
CA ILE A 27 -2.86 6.15 13.43
C ILE A 27 -3.39 7.07 14.54
N SER A 28 -3.55 6.54 15.74
CA SER A 28 -4.03 7.29 16.90
C SER A 28 -3.05 8.39 17.30
N ALA A 29 -1.77 8.08 17.35
CA ALA A 29 -0.72 9.04 17.70
C ALA A 29 -0.65 10.20 16.70
N LEU A 30 -0.64 9.92 15.41
CA LEU A 30 -0.63 10.93 14.34
C LEU A 30 -1.90 11.78 14.36
N THR A 31 -3.06 11.16 14.53
CA THR A 31 -4.35 11.88 14.59
C THR A 31 -4.39 12.84 15.78
N LEU A 32 -3.98 12.38 16.96
CA LEU A 32 -3.91 13.21 18.16
C LEU A 32 -2.89 14.34 18.02
N ALA A 33 -1.72 14.05 17.47
CA ALA A 33 -0.70 15.06 17.20
C ALA A 33 -1.24 16.13 16.24
N PHE A 34 -1.84 15.69 15.12
CA PHE A 34 -2.39 16.58 14.10
C PHE A 34 -3.47 17.52 14.67
N ILE A 35 -4.49 16.96 15.34
CA ILE A 35 -5.60 17.75 15.89
C ILE A 35 -5.12 18.76 16.92
N ASN A 36 -4.25 18.33 17.85
CA ASN A 36 -3.78 19.22 18.90
C ASN A 36 -2.82 20.29 18.37
N CYS A 37 -1.92 19.94 17.43
CA CYS A 37 -1.08 20.93 16.77
C CYS A 37 -1.89 21.94 15.94
N PHE A 38 -2.87 21.44 15.20
CA PHE A 38 -3.74 22.32 14.40
C PHE A 38 -4.47 23.33 15.30
N ARG A 39 -4.98 22.87 16.45
CA ARG A 39 -5.61 23.75 17.46
C ARG A 39 -4.64 24.81 17.99
N GLU A 40 -3.42 24.42 18.41
CA GLU A 40 -2.40 25.36 18.87
C GLU A 40 -2.10 26.43 17.81
N VAL A 41 -1.97 26.04 16.53
CA VAL A 41 -1.67 26.95 15.42
C VAL A 41 -2.82 27.91 15.13
N VAL A 42 -4.07 27.45 15.21
CA VAL A 42 -5.27 28.28 14.99
C VAL A 42 -5.48 29.25 16.15
N GLU A 43 -5.38 28.80 17.40
CA GLU A 43 -5.52 29.67 18.59
C GLU A 43 -4.46 30.78 18.63
N GLU A 44 -3.19 30.48 18.24
CA GLU A 44 -2.14 31.51 18.11
C GLU A 44 -2.37 32.41 16.88
N GLY A 45 -3.10 31.97 15.88
CA GLY A 45 -3.38 32.68 14.61
C GLY A 45 -4.56 33.63 14.64
N GLU A 46 -5.50 33.52 15.61
CA GLU A 46 -6.71 34.36 15.72
C GLU A 46 -6.44 35.87 15.82
N SER A 47 -5.17 36.27 15.99
CA SER A 47 -4.78 37.69 16.00
C SER A 47 -4.52 38.30 14.61
N LYS A 48 -4.58 37.57 13.48
CA LYS A 48 -4.15 38.07 12.15
C LYS A 48 -5.01 37.55 10.98
N VAL A 49 -6.02 38.34 10.61
CA VAL A 49 -6.66 38.49 9.25
C VAL A 49 -6.72 37.32 8.27
N ALA A 50 -7.95 37.01 7.81
CA ALA A 50 -8.38 35.85 6.98
C ALA A 50 -7.57 35.51 5.71
N GLU A 51 -6.93 36.44 5.02
CA GLU A 51 -6.09 36.17 3.85
C GLU A 51 -4.77 35.42 4.16
N LYS A 52 -4.34 35.43 5.42
CA LYS A 52 -3.15 34.70 5.85
C LYS A 52 -3.45 33.27 6.32
N GLU A 53 -4.70 32.95 6.59
CA GLU A 53 -5.11 31.64 7.14
C GLU A 53 -4.80 30.47 6.19
N SER A 54 -5.11 30.61 4.91
CA SER A 54 -4.83 29.56 3.90
C SER A 54 -3.33 29.22 3.83
N LYS A 55 -2.45 30.21 3.83
CA LYS A 55 -0.99 29.99 3.82
C LYS A 55 -0.45 29.43 5.13
N VAL A 56 -1.07 29.75 6.25
CA VAL A 56 -0.69 29.21 7.56
C VAL A 56 -1.04 27.73 7.62
N ILE A 57 -2.25 27.36 7.21
CA ILE A 57 -2.72 25.98 7.17
C ILE A 57 -1.84 25.13 6.24
N GLU A 58 -1.56 25.61 5.03
CA GLU A 58 -0.71 24.92 4.10
C GLU A 58 0.72 24.71 4.62
N ASN A 59 1.30 25.73 5.26
CA ASN A 59 2.63 25.63 5.87
C ASN A 59 2.63 24.64 7.03
N PHE A 60 1.57 24.61 7.83
CA PHE A 60 1.39 23.67 8.92
C PHE A 60 1.34 22.22 8.40
N VAL A 61 0.53 21.93 7.37
CA VAL A 61 0.40 20.58 6.81
C VAL A 61 1.75 20.09 6.26
N SER A 62 2.48 20.93 5.54
CA SER A 62 3.80 20.58 5.01
C SER A 62 4.82 20.31 6.13
N TYR A 63 4.81 21.12 7.18
CA TYR A 63 5.64 20.95 8.36
C TYR A 63 5.30 19.66 9.10
N PHE A 64 3.99 19.43 9.34
CA PHE A 64 3.51 18.22 10.00
C PHE A 64 3.92 16.95 9.23
N ASN A 65 3.73 16.91 7.92
CA ASN A 65 4.11 15.79 7.06
C ASN A 65 5.60 15.46 7.19
N SER A 66 6.46 16.48 7.22
CA SER A 66 7.91 16.30 7.37
C SER A 66 8.26 15.65 8.70
N ILE A 67 7.77 16.24 9.79
CA ILE A 67 8.06 15.73 11.15
C ILE A 67 7.46 14.36 11.37
N ALA A 68 6.19 14.14 10.97
CA ALA A 68 5.53 12.86 11.12
C ALA A 68 6.27 11.74 10.39
N SER A 69 6.69 11.98 9.15
CA SER A 69 7.44 10.99 8.35
C SER A 69 8.79 10.64 8.97
N GLU A 70 9.51 11.63 9.49
CA GLU A 70 10.77 11.41 10.20
C GLU A 70 10.56 10.61 11.50
N LYS A 71 9.57 10.99 12.31
CA LYS A 71 9.28 10.33 13.58
C LYS A 71 8.82 8.88 13.38
N ILE A 72 8.02 8.61 12.35
CA ILE A 72 7.64 7.23 11.98
C ILE A 72 8.89 6.42 11.60
N MET A 73 9.81 6.98 10.81
CA MET A 73 11.05 6.29 10.45
C MET A 73 11.85 5.87 11.69
N LEU A 74 12.02 6.77 12.65
CA LEU A 74 12.76 6.49 13.88
C LEU A 74 12.06 5.44 14.75
N ALA A 75 10.74 5.49 14.85
CA ALA A 75 9.94 4.52 15.61
C ALA A 75 9.91 3.13 14.95
N TYR A 76 10.02 3.08 13.62
CA TYR A 76 9.95 1.85 12.82
C TYR A 76 11.34 1.34 12.38
N ASP A 77 12.37 1.60 13.19
CA ASP A 77 13.62 0.87 13.12
C ASP A 77 13.39 -0.65 13.27
N CYS A 78 14.09 -1.46 12.48
CA CYS A 78 13.85 -2.89 12.42
C CYS A 78 14.07 -3.63 13.73
N SER A 79 14.92 -3.11 14.60
CA SER A 79 15.13 -3.70 15.92
C SER A 79 13.93 -3.47 16.84
N ARG A 80 13.26 -2.33 16.71
CA ARG A 80 12.08 -1.94 17.51
C ARG A 80 10.80 -2.66 17.06
N VAL A 81 10.61 -2.82 15.75
CA VAL A 81 9.39 -3.42 15.19
C VAL A 81 9.45 -4.94 15.01
N ARG A 82 10.49 -5.61 15.52
CA ARG A 82 10.67 -7.06 15.39
C ARG A 82 9.44 -7.84 15.85
N GLY A 83 8.85 -7.49 16.99
CA GLY A 83 7.64 -8.13 17.50
C GLY A 83 6.43 -7.97 16.58
N LEU A 84 6.25 -6.77 16.00
CA LEU A 84 5.19 -6.50 15.02
C LEU A 84 5.39 -7.31 13.73
N LEU A 85 6.62 -7.43 13.25
CA LEU A 85 6.95 -8.23 12.06
C LEU A 85 6.74 -9.74 12.29
N GLU A 86 7.00 -10.24 13.49
CA GLU A 86 6.70 -11.62 13.85
C GLU A 86 5.20 -11.88 13.93
N GLU A 87 4.42 -10.94 14.48
CA GLU A 87 2.96 -11.01 14.50
C GLU A 87 2.39 -10.98 13.08
N SER A 88 2.88 -10.06 12.26
CA SER A 88 2.54 -9.97 10.84
C SER A 88 2.81 -11.29 10.10
N ARG A 89 3.96 -11.91 10.35
CA ARG A 89 4.30 -13.22 9.77
C ARG A 89 3.30 -14.29 10.18
N ARG A 90 2.95 -14.37 11.47
CA ARG A 90 1.95 -15.32 11.97
C ARG A 90 0.59 -15.11 11.31
N HIS A 91 0.14 -13.85 11.25
CA HIS A 91 -1.10 -13.47 10.60
C HIS A 91 -1.15 -13.93 9.13
N VAL A 92 -0.13 -13.62 8.34
CA VAL A 92 -0.09 -13.97 6.91
C VAL A 92 -0.03 -15.49 6.70
N VAL A 93 0.71 -16.21 7.53
CA VAL A 93 0.75 -17.68 7.46
C VAL A 93 -0.60 -18.28 7.78
N GLU A 94 -1.30 -17.77 8.79
CA GLU A 94 -2.66 -18.22 9.14
C GLU A 94 -3.65 -17.95 7.99
N VAL A 95 -3.61 -16.77 7.38
CA VAL A 95 -4.41 -16.43 6.18
C VAL A 95 -4.14 -17.42 5.05
N TYR A 96 -2.87 -17.70 4.79
CA TYR A 96 -2.44 -18.63 3.76
C TYR A 96 -2.94 -20.06 4.01
N GLU A 97 -2.86 -20.56 5.22
CA GLU A 97 -3.34 -21.90 5.61
C GLU A 97 -4.85 -22.01 5.49
N LYS A 98 -5.58 -21.00 6.00
CA LYS A 98 -7.04 -20.94 5.88
C LYS A 98 -7.50 -20.81 4.43
N ALA A 99 -6.80 -20.00 3.63
CA ALA A 99 -7.09 -19.87 2.21
C ALA A 99 -6.99 -21.20 1.47
N ARG A 100 -5.99 -22.05 1.81
CA ARG A 100 -5.85 -23.38 1.24
C ARG A 100 -7.06 -24.26 1.53
N SER A 101 -7.54 -24.26 2.76
CA SER A 101 -8.69 -25.09 3.15
C SER A 101 -9.97 -24.66 2.41
N ILE A 102 -10.14 -23.38 2.14
CA ILE A 102 -11.32 -22.82 1.46
C ILE A 102 -11.24 -23.00 -0.05
N PHE A 103 -10.12 -22.62 -0.66
CA PHE A 103 -9.99 -22.52 -2.12
C PHE A 103 -9.35 -23.77 -2.76
N GLY A 104 -8.73 -24.63 -1.99
CA GLY A 104 -8.11 -25.88 -2.44
C GLY A 104 -6.64 -25.75 -2.83
N SER A 105 -6.15 -24.53 -3.14
CA SER A 105 -4.73 -24.26 -3.37
C SER A 105 -4.37 -22.86 -2.90
N SER A 106 -3.25 -22.72 -2.22
CA SER A 106 -2.70 -21.43 -1.81
C SER A 106 -1.19 -21.40 -1.94
N PHE A 107 -0.65 -20.20 -2.10
CA PHE A 107 0.76 -19.91 -2.26
C PHE A 107 1.14 -18.73 -1.41
N LEU A 108 2.34 -18.76 -0.90
CA LEU A 108 2.95 -17.63 -0.23
C LEU A 108 4.20 -17.22 -1.02
N ILE A 109 4.10 -16.12 -1.74
CA ILE A 109 5.22 -15.56 -2.50
C ILE A 109 6.03 -14.69 -1.55
N VAL A 110 7.35 -14.91 -1.55
CA VAL A 110 8.28 -14.11 -0.74
C VAL A 110 9.00 -13.15 -1.65
N GLY A 111 8.75 -11.86 -1.44
CA GLY A 111 9.40 -10.79 -2.18
C GLY A 111 10.25 -9.92 -1.27
N ARG A 112 11.38 -9.44 -1.79
CA ARG A 112 12.23 -8.43 -1.13
C ARG A 112 12.19 -7.15 -1.95
N LEU A 113 11.93 -6.03 -1.30
CA LEU A 113 11.97 -4.73 -1.95
C LEU A 113 13.40 -4.34 -2.31
N GLU A 114 13.63 -4.01 -3.58
CA GLU A 114 14.89 -3.44 -4.07
C GLU A 114 14.85 -1.91 -4.11
N SER A 115 13.66 -1.33 -4.12
CA SER A 115 13.44 0.12 -4.08
C SER A 115 12.31 0.47 -3.13
N ARG A 116 12.16 1.78 -2.81
CA ARG A 116 11.05 2.31 -2.03
C ARG A 116 9.72 1.90 -2.60
N LEU A 117 8.77 1.58 -1.73
CA LEU A 117 7.41 1.25 -2.16
C LEU A 117 6.41 2.24 -1.56
N LEU A 118 5.51 2.71 -2.41
CA LEU A 118 4.41 3.59 -2.06
C LEU A 118 3.10 2.95 -2.52
N ALA A 119 2.29 2.47 -1.59
CA ALA A 119 0.99 1.88 -1.87
C ALA A 119 -0.11 2.63 -1.14
N HIS A 120 -1.23 2.88 -1.83
CA HIS A 120 -2.40 3.55 -1.27
C HIS A 120 -2.11 4.96 -0.77
N THR A 121 -1.74 5.86 -1.68
CA THR A 121 -1.24 7.22 -1.40
C THR A 121 -2.21 8.15 -0.66
N ARG A 122 -3.48 7.79 -0.54
CA ARG A 122 -4.51 8.53 0.20
C ARG A 122 -5.22 7.60 1.17
N SER A 123 -4.70 7.48 2.37
CA SER A 123 -5.38 6.76 3.45
C SER A 123 -6.23 7.75 4.26
N PRO A 124 -7.53 7.47 4.44
CA PRO A 124 -8.37 8.34 5.27
C PRO A 124 -8.02 8.29 6.76
N THR A 125 -7.21 7.32 7.16
CA THR A 125 -6.82 7.09 8.55
C THR A 125 -5.54 7.78 8.97
N LEU A 126 -4.72 8.22 8.01
CA LEU A 126 -3.47 8.92 8.28
C LEU A 126 -3.59 10.38 7.82
N PRO A 127 -3.39 11.37 8.70
CA PRO A 127 -3.50 12.79 8.37
C PRO A 127 -2.23 13.29 7.65
N LEU A 128 -1.91 12.68 6.52
CA LEU A 128 -0.75 13.00 5.67
C LEU A 128 -1.23 13.26 4.25
N ASP A 129 -0.61 14.21 3.53
CA ASP A 129 -0.91 14.51 2.13
C ASP A 129 -0.70 13.30 1.21
N ILE A 130 0.40 12.60 1.45
CA ILE A 130 0.72 11.32 0.83
C ILE A 130 1.00 10.34 1.95
N SER A 131 0.25 9.25 1.97
CA SER A 131 0.28 8.27 3.04
C SER A 131 0.56 6.85 2.51
N LEU A 132 0.63 5.91 3.44
CA LEU A 132 0.65 4.46 3.17
C LEU A 132 -0.67 3.84 3.62
N ALA A 133 -1.05 2.72 3.02
CA ALA A 133 -2.01 1.83 3.64
C ALA A 133 -1.42 1.33 4.97
N TRP A 134 -2.19 1.49 6.04
CA TRP A 134 -1.76 1.16 7.39
C TRP A 134 -2.80 0.28 8.07
N ASP A 135 -2.37 -0.89 8.54
CA ASP A 135 -3.23 -1.79 9.28
C ASP A 135 -3.34 -1.30 10.73
N PRO A 136 -4.56 -0.98 11.21
CA PRO A 136 -4.74 -0.45 12.56
C PRO A 136 -4.55 -1.50 13.65
N VAL A 137 -4.67 -2.79 13.33
CA VAL A 137 -4.55 -3.90 14.30
C VAL A 137 -3.10 -4.33 14.44
N LEU A 138 -2.43 -4.60 13.31
CA LEU A 138 -1.02 -4.99 13.29
C LEU A 138 -0.09 -3.80 13.49
N ASN A 139 -0.61 -2.57 13.36
CA ASN A 139 0.16 -1.33 13.44
C ASN A 139 1.35 -1.29 12.48
N LEU A 140 1.16 -1.77 11.26
CA LEU A 140 2.18 -1.87 10.21
C LEU A 140 1.65 -1.33 8.88
N PRO A 141 2.51 -0.81 8.00
CA PRO A 141 2.13 -0.56 6.63
C PRO A 141 1.90 -1.89 5.91
N TYR A 142 0.96 -1.92 4.96
CA TYR A 142 0.67 -3.12 4.17
C TYR A 142 0.40 -2.77 2.70
N ILE A 143 0.33 -3.78 1.85
CA ILE A 143 -0.04 -3.63 0.45
C ILE A 143 -1.43 -4.24 0.27
N PRO A 144 -2.46 -3.43 -0.02
CA PRO A 144 -3.82 -3.95 -0.22
C PRO A 144 -3.89 -5.01 -1.33
N ALA A 145 -4.69 -6.04 -1.11
CA ALA A 145 -4.96 -7.09 -2.10
C ALA A 145 -5.41 -6.54 -3.46
N SER A 146 -6.15 -5.42 -3.45
CA SER A 146 -6.57 -4.72 -4.65
C SER A 146 -5.39 -4.16 -5.46
N THR A 147 -4.32 -3.69 -4.79
CA THR A 147 -3.09 -3.23 -5.43
C THR A 147 -2.36 -4.40 -6.09
N VAL A 148 -2.22 -5.53 -5.40
CA VAL A 148 -1.61 -6.75 -5.94
C VAL A 148 -2.40 -7.25 -7.15
N LYS A 149 -3.73 -7.37 -7.03
CA LYS A 149 -4.62 -7.76 -8.12
C LYS A 149 -4.51 -6.81 -9.33
N GLY A 150 -4.43 -5.50 -9.08
CA GLY A 150 -4.30 -4.48 -10.12
C GLY A 150 -3.05 -4.64 -10.96
N VAL A 151 -1.91 -4.88 -10.32
CA VAL A 151 -0.63 -5.11 -10.99
C VAL A 151 -0.67 -6.40 -11.82
N VAL A 152 -1.21 -7.48 -11.26
CA VAL A 152 -1.35 -8.75 -11.99
C VAL A 152 -2.29 -8.59 -13.19
N ARG A 153 -3.42 -7.88 -13.04
CA ARG A 153 -4.33 -7.59 -14.15
C ARG A 153 -3.62 -6.79 -15.25
N ALA A 154 -2.90 -5.75 -14.89
CA ALA A 154 -2.16 -4.94 -15.85
C ALA A 154 -1.15 -5.79 -16.64
N TYR A 155 -0.34 -6.60 -15.94
CA TYR A 155 0.62 -7.49 -16.56
C TYR A 155 -0.02 -8.48 -17.54
N LEU A 156 -1.07 -9.19 -17.09
CA LEU A 156 -1.76 -10.18 -17.93
C LEU A 156 -2.37 -9.55 -19.17
N THR A 157 -2.97 -8.36 -19.03
CA THR A 157 -3.59 -7.61 -20.12
C THR A 157 -2.55 -7.11 -21.12
N MET A 158 -1.46 -6.49 -20.65
CA MET A 158 -0.41 -5.94 -21.50
C MET A 158 0.31 -7.02 -22.32
N ASN A 159 0.44 -8.23 -21.77
CA ASN A 159 1.11 -9.35 -22.42
C ASN A 159 0.13 -10.31 -23.14
N ASN A 160 -1.17 -9.97 -23.21
CA ASN A 160 -2.20 -10.80 -23.79
C ASN A 160 -2.19 -12.26 -23.27
N VAL A 161 -1.93 -12.43 -21.97
CA VAL A 161 -1.79 -13.74 -21.35
C VAL A 161 -3.15 -14.43 -21.25
N THR A 162 -3.20 -15.67 -21.69
CA THR A 162 -4.30 -16.62 -21.40
C THR A 162 -3.67 -17.87 -20.76
N VAL A 163 -4.32 -18.41 -19.76
CA VAL A 163 -3.87 -19.64 -19.10
C VAL A 163 -4.92 -20.72 -19.37
N GLU A 164 -4.54 -21.78 -20.11
CA GLU A 164 -5.42 -22.87 -20.51
C GLU A 164 -6.72 -22.40 -21.19
N GLY A 165 -6.64 -21.32 -21.98
CA GLY A 165 -7.78 -20.72 -22.65
C GLY A 165 -8.65 -19.82 -21.78
N LEU A 166 -8.30 -19.59 -20.52
CA LEU A 166 -8.95 -18.65 -19.63
C LEU A 166 -8.46 -17.23 -19.89
N SER A 167 -9.38 -16.32 -20.05
CA SER A 167 -9.10 -14.90 -20.18
C SER A 167 -8.69 -14.26 -18.85
N VAL A 168 -8.17 -13.04 -18.93
CA VAL A 168 -7.85 -12.24 -17.73
C VAL A 168 -9.10 -12.05 -16.85
N ASP A 169 -10.26 -11.88 -17.46
CA ASP A 169 -11.52 -11.74 -16.73
C ASP A 169 -11.99 -13.04 -16.07
N ASP A 170 -11.73 -14.19 -16.68
CA ASP A 170 -11.97 -15.48 -16.05
C ASP A 170 -11.04 -15.68 -14.84
N LEU A 171 -9.77 -15.37 -15.00
CA LEU A 171 -8.76 -15.52 -13.94
C LEU A 171 -8.99 -14.58 -12.76
N LEU A 172 -9.29 -13.31 -13.01
CA LEU A 172 -9.34 -12.26 -12.00
C LEU A 172 -10.76 -11.79 -11.64
N GLY A 173 -11.78 -12.27 -12.37
CA GLY A 173 -13.16 -11.85 -12.22
C GLY A 173 -13.46 -10.54 -12.95
N LYS A 174 -14.75 -10.35 -13.28
CA LYS A 174 -15.27 -9.17 -13.97
C LYS A 174 -16.30 -8.47 -13.11
N ALA A 175 -16.12 -7.15 -12.89
CA ALA A 175 -17.11 -6.32 -12.23
C ALA A 175 -18.24 -5.95 -13.23
N ARG A 176 -19.47 -5.80 -12.74
CA ARG A 176 -20.58 -5.26 -13.51
C ARG A 176 -20.31 -3.79 -13.83
N LYS A 177 -20.28 -3.41 -15.12
CA LYS A 177 -19.91 -2.05 -15.51
C LYS A 177 -21.05 -1.03 -15.32
N SER A 178 -22.30 -1.42 -15.44
CA SER A 178 -23.48 -0.58 -15.17
C SER A 178 -24.76 -1.40 -15.16
N GLU A 179 -25.87 -0.85 -14.64
CA GLU A 179 -27.21 -1.44 -14.71
C GLU A 179 -27.76 -1.54 -16.16
N HIS A 180 -27.18 -0.80 -17.11
CA HIS A 180 -27.63 -0.74 -18.50
C HIS A 180 -26.98 -1.80 -19.42
N GLU A 181 -25.89 -2.45 -18.99
CA GLU A 181 -25.30 -3.58 -19.73
C GLU A 181 -25.92 -4.91 -19.28
N ALA A 182 -27.17 -5.12 -19.67
CA ALA A 182 -28.02 -6.27 -19.26
C ALA A 182 -27.58 -7.65 -19.75
N GLY A 183 -26.38 -7.81 -20.33
CA GLY A 183 -25.91 -9.07 -20.94
C GLY A 183 -24.68 -9.71 -20.30
N GLU A 184 -23.85 -8.98 -19.56
CA GLU A 184 -22.63 -9.51 -18.98
C GLU A 184 -22.76 -9.74 -17.47
N LEU A 185 -22.77 -11.00 -17.06
CA LEU A 185 -22.82 -11.40 -15.65
C LEU A 185 -21.47 -11.10 -14.98
N ALA A 186 -21.50 -10.38 -13.85
CA ALA A 186 -20.35 -10.32 -12.96
C ALA A 186 -19.98 -11.73 -12.52
N HIS A 187 -18.70 -12.08 -12.59
CA HIS A 187 -18.24 -13.37 -12.09
C HIS A 187 -16.99 -13.22 -11.20
N VAL A 188 -16.89 -14.14 -10.25
CA VAL A 188 -15.76 -14.23 -9.34
C VAL A 188 -14.60 -14.92 -10.06
N GLY A 189 -13.42 -14.30 -10.02
CA GLY A 189 -12.21 -14.88 -10.61
C GLY A 189 -11.70 -16.11 -9.85
N TYR A 190 -10.87 -16.88 -10.52
CA TYR A 190 -10.24 -18.05 -9.94
C TYR A 190 -9.06 -17.71 -9.03
N ILE A 191 -8.40 -16.57 -9.25
CA ILE A 191 -7.27 -16.12 -8.44
C ILE A 191 -7.78 -15.20 -7.35
N VAL A 192 -7.45 -15.51 -6.10
CA VAL A 192 -7.80 -14.72 -4.91
C VAL A 192 -6.53 -14.15 -4.32
N PHE A 193 -6.50 -12.83 -4.16
CA PHE A 193 -5.41 -12.11 -3.55
C PHE A 193 -5.79 -11.70 -2.14
N PHE A 194 -4.82 -11.68 -1.26
CA PHE A 194 -4.94 -11.19 0.10
C PHE A 194 -3.99 -10.01 0.31
N ASP A 195 -4.21 -9.27 1.37
CA ASP A 195 -3.31 -8.18 1.74
C ASP A 195 -1.90 -8.73 2.01
N ALA A 196 -0.90 -8.02 1.50
CA ALA A 196 0.49 -8.42 1.66
C ALA A 196 1.17 -7.56 2.72
N TYR A 197 1.95 -8.21 3.57
CA TYR A 197 2.53 -7.58 4.74
C TYR A 197 4.04 -7.75 4.82
N PRO A 198 4.75 -6.76 5.40
CA PRO A 198 6.15 -6.90 5.74
C PRO A 198 6.31 -7.92 6.87
N VAL A 199 7.31 -8.78 6.73
CA VAL A 199 7.65 -9.82 7.70
C VAL A 199 9.11 -9.79 8.13
N GLY A 200 9.86 -8.84 7.60
CA GLY A 200 11.25 -8.57 7.93
C GLY A 200 11.74 -7.30 7.25
N CYS A 201 12.74 -6.66 7.82
CA CYS A 201 13.41 -5.50 7.24
C CYS A 201 14.89 -5.49 7.65
N GLU A 202 15.72 -4.66 7.01
CA GLU A 202 17.17 -4.61 7.26
C GLU A 202 17.58 -3.51 8.24
N ARG A 203 17.17 -2.28 8.00
CA ARG A 203 17.53 -1.11 8.79
C ARG A 203 16.31 -0.44 9.40
N THR A 204 15.40 -0.01 8.58
CA THR A 204 14.11 0.55 8.97
C THR A 204 13.02 -0.01 8.09
N LEU A 205 11.80 -0.09 8.60
CA LEU A 205 10.64 -0.52 7.82
C LEU A 205 10.04 0.62 6.99
N VAL A 206 10.11 1.83 7.52
CA VAL A 206 9.56 3.03 6.87
C VAL A 206 10.66 4.06 6.74
N GLU A 207 10.76 4.71 5.59
CA GLU A 207 11.66 5.83 5.38
C GLU A 207 10.94 7.00 4.69
N PRO A 208 11.33 8.25 4.99
CA PRO A 208 10.77 9.42 4.31
C PRO A 208 11.31 9.54 2.89
N ASP A 209 10.48 10.10 2.03
CA ASP A 209 10.88 10.55 0.70
C ASP A 209 10.23 11.89 0.39
N VAL A 210 10.65 12.54 -0.69
CA VAL A 210 10.20 13.87 -1.04
C VAL A 210 9.80 13.95 -2.51
N ILE A 211 8.70 14.62 -2.77
CA ILE A 211 8.30 15.03 -4.11
C ILE A 211 8.19 16.56 -4.15
N THR A 212 8.66 17.15 -5.22
CA THR A 212 8.60 18.60 -5.43
C THR A 212 7.79 18.89 -6.68
N PRO A 213 6.46 19.09 -6.59
CA PRO A 213 5.66 19.50 -7.73
C PRO A 213 6.16 20.85 -8.30
N HIS A 214 6.35 20.92 -9.61
CA HIS A 214 6.81 22.13 -10.32
C HIS A 214 5.69 22.79 -11.14
N TYR A 215 4.44 22.40 -10.93
CA TYR A 215 3.30 22.94 -11.66
C TYR A 215 2.16 23.28 -10.70
N SER A 216 1.41 24.33 -11.02
CA SER A 216 0.09 24.58 -10.45
C SER A 216 -0.93 24.68 -11.57
N GLU A 217 -2.13 24.29 -11.28
CA GLU A 217 -3.26 24.51 -12.16
C GLU A 217 -3.93 25.81 -11.73
N VAL A 218 -3.83 26.85 -12.60
CA VAL A 218 -4.52 28.12 -12.43
C VAL A 218 -5.51 28.24 -13.57
N GLU A 219 -6.81 28.34 -13.27
CA GLU A 219 -7.88 28.49 -14.27
C GLU A 219 -7.86 27.42 -15.38
N GLY A 220 -7.51 26.16 -15.05
CA GLY A 220 -7.45 25.04 -15.99
C GLY A 220 -6.21 25.06 -16.91
N ARG A 221 -5.23 25.91 -16.63
CA ARG A 221 -3.93 25.93 -17.32
C ARG A 221 -2.82 25.53 -16.38
N VAL A 222 -1.95 24.63 -16.86
CA VAL A 222 -0.74 24.25 -16.13
C VAL A 222 0.31 25.32 -16.37
N ASP A 223 0.76 26.01 -15.31
CA ASP A 223 1.85 26.97 -15.36
C ASP A 223 3.07 26.46 -14.59
N GLU A 224 4.15 26.20 -15.30
CA GLU A 224 5.42 25.72 -14.72
C GLU A 224 6.37 26.89 -14.36
N THR A 225 6.12 28.08 -14.87
CA THR A 225 7.07 29.19 -14.78
C THR A 225 6.87 30.09 -13.56
N SER A 226 5.65 30.17 -13.03
CA SER A 226 5.29 31.06 -11.92
C SER A 226 5.24 30.38 -10.55
N VAL A 227 5.39 29.04 -10.49
CA VAL A 227 5.21 28.26 -9.28
C VAL A 227 6.51 28.09 -8.52
N LYS A 228 6.50 28.46 -7.24
CA LYS A 228 7.59 28.10 -6.33
C LYS A 228 7.44 26.63 -5.92
N PRO A 229 8.43 25.78 -6.24
CA PRO A 229 8.41 24.36 -5.86
C PRO A 229 8.20 24.20 -4.36
N ARG A 230 7.22 23.37 -3.98
CA ARG A 230 6.94 23.08 -2.58
C ARG A 230 7.20 21.60 -2.31
N PRO A 231 8.23 21.26 -1.52
CA PRO A 231 8.53 19.88 -1.22
C PRO A 231 7.42 19.28 -0.33
N ILE A 232 6.92 18.11 -0.70
CA ILE A 232 6.01 17.28 0.07
C ILE A 232 6.80 16.07 0.56
N VAL A 233 7.00 15.97 1.86
CA VAL A 233 7.64 14.81 2.49
C VAL A 233 6.58 13.78 2.82
N PHE A 234 6.85 12.50 2.56
CA PHE A 234 5.91 11.41 2.79
C PHE A 234 6.63 10.12 3.17
N PRO A 235 5.96 9.21 3.92
CA PRO A 235 6.52 7.91 4.28
C PRO A 235 6.45 6.93 3.10
N THR A 236 7.45 6.06 3.00
CA THR A 236 7.51 4.93 2.07
C THR A 236 7.93 3.66 2.80
N ILE A 237 7.57 2.48 2.28
CA ILE A 237 8.16 1.23 2.78
C ILE A 237 9.58 1.15 2.22
N ALA A 238 10.54 0.93 3.13
CA ALA A 238 11.96 1.00 2.82
C ALA A 238 12.46 -0.18 1.97
N PRO A 239 13.49 0.02 1.12
CA PRO A 239 14.21 -1.06 0.47
C PRO A 239 14.79 -2.06 1.50
N GLY A 240 14.97 -3.32 1.09
CA GLY A 240 15.42 -4.39 1.99
C GLY A 240 14.29 -5.01 2.81
N THR A 241 13.07 -4.48 2.73
CA THR A 241 11.91 -5.08 3.40
C THR A 241 11.51 -6.38 2.71
N THR A 242 11.33 -7.44 3.50
CA THR A 242 10.77 -8.72 3.04
C THR A 242 9.28 -8.70 3.23
N ILE A 243 8.54 -8.98 2.16
CA ILE A 243 7.08 -8.96 2.12
C ILE A 243 6.56 -10.34 1.74
N TYR A 244 5.51 -10.78 2.42
CA TYR A 244 4.75 -11.98 2.08
C TYR A 244 3.49 -11.61 1.32
N PHE A 245 3.31 -12.23 0.14
CA PHE A 245 2.15 -12.06 -0.73
C PHE A 245 1.35 -13.38 -0.75
N PRO A 246 0.29 -13.50 0.05
CA PRO A 246 -0.56 -14.68 0.01
C PRO A 246 -1.50 -14.60 -1.20
N VAL A 247 -1.56 -15.71 -1.94
CA VAL A 247 -2.41 -15.87 -3.14
C VAL A 247 -3.05 -17.24 -3.10
N ALA A 248 -4.31 -17.35 -3.46
CA ALA A 248 -4.98 -18.63 -3.62
C ALA A 248 -5.53 -18.80 -5.03
N VAL A 249 -5.61 -20.04 -5.47
CA VAL A 249 -6.34 -20.43 -6.68
C VAL A 249 -7.55 -21.26 -6.27
N ASN A 250 -8.73 -20.81 -6.70
CA ASN A 250 -10.00 -21.45 -6.33
C ASN A 250 -10.25 -22.72 -7.15
N VAL A 251 -9.49 -23.75 -6.83
CA VAL A 251 -9.58 -25.07 -7.46
C VAL A 251 -10.95 -25.72 -7.17
N ASN A 252 -11.53 -25.44 -6.01
CA ASN A 252 -12.82 -25.96 -5.62
C ASN A 252 -13.94 -25.41 -6.51
N LEU A 253 -13.89 -24.12 -6.85
CA LEU A 253 -14.81 -23.52 -7.83
C LEU A 253 -14.62 -24.15 -9.23
N ALA A 254 -13.36 -24.30 -9.65
CA ALA A 254 -13.04 -24.93 -10.94
C ALA A 254 -13.58 -26.36 -11.05
N ARG A 255 -13.45 -27.18 -9.99
CA ARG A 255 -14.01 -28.54 -9.94
C ARG A 255 -15.53 -28.55 -10.05
N ARG A 256 -16.24 -27.68 -9.33
CA ARG A 256 -17.71 -27.56 -9.41
C ARG A 256 -18.20 -27.13 -10.80
N LEU A 257 -17.42 -26.28 -11.50
CA LEU A 257 -17.75 -25.85 -12.85
C LEU A 257 -17.38 -26.90 -13.91
N LYS A 258 -16.41 -27.76 -13.64
CA LYS A 258 -16.07 -28.94 -14.46
C LYS A 258 -17.25 -29.91 -14.55
N GLU A 259 -17.92 -30.18 -13.43
CA GLU A 259 -19.15 -30.99 -13.39
C GLU A 259 -20.27 -30.44 -14.26
N LYS A 260 -20.23 -29.13 -14.56
CA LYS A 260 -21.15 -28.42 -15.46
C LYS A 260 -20.60 -28.21 -16.88
N GLY A 261 -19.49 -28.89 -17.26
CA GLY A 261 -18.90 -28.87 -18.61
C GLY A 261 -18.02 -27.64 -18.93
N LYS A 262 -17.69 -26.82 -17.94
CA LYS A 262 -17.09 -25.49 -18.20
C LYS A 262 -15.63 -25.28 -17.82
N VAL A 263 -14.86 -26.09 -17.23
CA VAL A 263 -13.40 -25.84 -17.02
C VAL A 263 -12.72 -27.07 -16.40
N ALA A 264 -12.03 -27.82 -17.22
CA ALA A 264 -11.43 -29.08 -16.77
C ALA A 264 -10.03 -28.93 -16.15
N LYS A 265 -9.26 -27.92 -16.56
CA LYS A 265 -7.80 -27.91 -16.41
C LYS A 265 -7.24 -27.13 -15.24
N LEU A 266 -7.98 -26.18 -14.67
CA LEU A 266 -7.52 -25.41 -13.51
C LEU A 266 -7.24 -26.24 -12.25
N ALA A 267 -7.72 -27.48 -12.21
CA ALA A 267 -7.47 -28.42 -11.13
C ALA A 267 -6.12 -29.17 -11.27
N GLU A 268 -5.44 -28.97 -12.39
CA GLU A 268 -4.16 -29.61 -12.67
C GLU A 268 -2.99 -28.78 -12.12
N GLY A 269 -2.01 -29.45 -11.50
CA GLY A 269 -0.90 -28.78 -10.82
C GLY A 269 -0.06 -27.89 -11.75
N ASN A 270 0.00 -28.20 -13.05
CA ASN A 270 0.74 -27.41 -14.04
C ASN A 270 0.10 -26.03 -14.27
N THR A 271 -1.20 -25.96 -14.42
CA THR A 271 -1.96 -24.70 -14.62
C THR A 271 -1.81 -23.77 -13.43
N VAL A 272 -1.85 -24.32 -12.22
CA VAL A 272 -1.67 -23.55 -11.00
C VAL A 272 -0.27 -22.96 -10.90
N ASN A 273 0.76 -23.73 -11.31
CA ASN A 273 2.14 -23.24 -11.37
C ASN A 273 2.32 -22.14 -12.42
N GLU A 274 1.71 -22.28 -13.59
CA GLU A 274 1.72 -21.27 -14.65
C GLU A 274 1.09 -19.94 -14.18
N ILE A 275 -0.07 -20.00 -13.50
CA ILE A 275 -0.69 -18.84 -12.89
C ILE A 275 0.28 -18.16 -11.91
N LEU A 276 0.94 -18.96 -11.07
CA LEU A 276 1.87 -18.44 -10.06
C LEU A 276 3.07 -17.75 -10.70
N GLU A 277 3.63 -18.30 -11.78
CA GLU A 277 4.73 -17.66 -12.52
C GLU A 277 4.31 -16.30 -13.08
N HIS A 278 3.10 -16.18 -13.64
CA HIS A 278 2.59 -14.92 -14.12
C HIS A 278 2.40 -13.90 -12.98
N VAL A 279 1.91 -14.33 -11.81
CA VAL A 279 1.80 -13.46 -10.63
C VAL A 279 3.18 -12.98 -10.17
N GLN A 280 4.18 -13.85 -10.14
CA GLN A 280 5.56 -13.48 -9.76
C GLN A 280 6.15 -12.45 -10.73
N ARG A 281 6.05 -12.71 -12.04
CA ARG A 281 6.53 -11.76 -13.08
C ARG A 281 5.83 -10.42 -12.99
N ALA A 282 4.53 -10.40 -12.69
CA ALA A 282 3.78 -9.17 -12.50
C ALA A 282 4.33 -8.37 -11.30
N LEU A 283 4.61 -9.01 -10.18
CA LEU A 283 5.20 -8.35 -9.00
C LEU A 283 6.60 -7.79 -9.30
N GLU A 284 7.42 -8.50 -10.07
CA GLU A 284 8.77 -8.06 -10.45
C GLU A 284 8.78 -6.87 -11.41
N MET A 285 7.69 -6.62 -12.15
CA MET A 285 7.54 -5.40 -12.96
C MET A 285 7.39 -4.13 -12.12
N GLY A 286 7.05 -4.28 -10.86
CA GLY A 286 6.87 -3.19 -9.91
C GLY A 286 5.43 -3.07 -9.40
N ILE A 287 5.30 -2.73 -8.13
CA ILE A 287 4.01 -2.65 -7.42
C ILE A 287 3.84 -1.29 -6.74
N GLY A 288 2.62 -0.78 -6.74
CA GLY A 288 2.25 0.46 -6.09
C GLY A 288 2.32 1.67 -7.01
N ALA A 289 2.52 2.85 -6.43
CA ALA A 289 2.62 4.11 -7.15
C ALA A 289 4.06 4.40 -7.59
N LYS A 290 4.22 5.27 -8.60
CA LYS A 290 5.51 5.76 -9.09
C LYS A 290 6.45 4.66 -9.66
N THR A 291 5.91 3.56 -10.14
CA THR A 291 6.71 2.47 -10.72
C THR A 291 7.50 2.90 -11.96
N SER A 292 6.98 3.86 -12.75
CA SER A 292 7.66 4.44 -13.91
C SER A 292 8.98 5.15 -13.58
N ILE A 293 9.15 5.63 -12.36
CA ILE A 293 10.39 6.25 -11.87
C ILE A 293 11.16 5.35 -10.90
N GLY A 294 10.86 4.04 -10.90
CA GLY A 294 11.63 3.01 -10.23
C GLY A 294 11.21 2.64 -8.82
N TYR A 295 10.02 3.09 -8.36
CA TYR A 295 9.47 2.63 -7.08
C TYR A 295 8.90 1.21 -7.20
N GLY A 296 8.77 0.55 -6.05
CA GLY A 296 8.06 -0.72 -5.90
C GLY A 296 8.69 -1.91 -6.62
N ARG A 297 9.99 -1.88 -6.89
CA ARG A 297 10.70 -3.03 -7.45
C ARG A 297 10.80 -4.12 -6.42
N VAL A 298 10.29 -5.29 -6.76
CA VAL A 298 10.28 -6.48 -5.91
C VAL A 298 11.12 -7.56 -6.58
N LYS A 299 12.06 -8.12 -5.84
CA LYS A 299 12.77 -9.34 -6.24
C LYS A 299 12.11 -10.52 -5.54
N ILE A 300 11.64 -11.49 -6.31
CA ILE A 300 11.10 -12.73 -5.73
C ILE A 300 12.27 -13.59 -5.23
N THR A 301 12.26 -13.87 -3.94
CA THR A 301 13.31 -14.62 -3.25
C THR A 301 12.92 -16.05 -2.90
N GLY A 302 11.62 -16.36 -2.97
CA GLY A 302 11.12 -17.68 -2.69
C GLY A 302 9.61 -17.81 -2.83
N ARG A 303 9.15 -19.04 -2.69
CA ARG A 303 7.74 -19.39 -2.62
C ARG A 303 7.54 -20.54 -1.63
N ILE A 304 6.51 -20.47 -0.83
CA ILE A 304 6.07 -21.55 0.04
C ILE A 304 4.80 -22.12 -0.59
N ILE A 305 4.82 -23.40 -0.89
CA ILE A 305 3.69 -24.13 -1.43
C ILE A 305 3.39 -25.23 -0.41
N CYS A 306 2.24 -25.14 0.24
CA CYS A 306 1.72 -26.31 0.94
C CYS A 306 1.08 -27.23 -0.09
N ARG A 307 1.63 -28.40 -0.25
CA ARG A 307 1.06 -29.49 -1.02
C ARG A 307 0.06 -30.28 -0.18
#